data_1badd28b2158337cbf816fb27b4ded80
#
_entry.id   1badd28b2158337cbf816fb27b4ded80
#
_cell.length_a   1.000
_cell.length_b   1.000
_cell.length_c   1.000
_cell.angle_alpha   90.00
_cell.angle_beta   90.00
_cell.angle_gamma   90.00
#
_symmetry.space_group_name_H-M   'P 1'
#
loop_
_entity.id
_entity.type
_entity.pdbx_description
1 polymer ?
#
loop_
_entity_poly.entity_id
_entity_poly.type
_entity_poly.pdbx_seq_one_letter_code
_entity_poly.pdbx_strand_id
1 'polypeptide(L)'
;DINLSSNNAKNFNLMRGDLFGYAYQFHYLLDDLTVFENCNLVFKIAKDKNVNENSQQIIRILDELGIAALQDKYPYMLSGGERQRVAIARAVVHEPKFVLMDEPTGNLDQENAEVIQNLTIKLAQNHNIGILVATHDLNYAGKLDTVFRIENGDLKST
;
A
#
# COMPACT_ATOMS: atom_id res chain seq x y z
N ASP A 1 -15.37 -0.49 18.16
CA ASP A 1 -13.99 -0.54 18.69
C ASP A 1 -13.46 -1.97 18.54
N ILE A 2 -12.40 -2.13 17.75
CA ILE A 2 -11.73 -3.43 17.57
C ILE A 2 -10.53 -3.45 18.51
N ASN A 3 -10.55 -4.34 19.51
CA ASN A 3 -9.42 -4.51 20.42
C ASN A 3 -8.43 -5.53 19.81
N LEU A 4 -7.30 -5.03 19.31
CA LEU A 4 -6.25 -5.84 18.70
C LEU A 4 -5.46 -6.69 19.72
N SER A 5 -5.63 -6.46 21.01
CA SER A 5 -4.95 -7.20 22.09
C SER A 5 -5.69 -8.47 22.52
N SER A 6 -6.85 -8.78 21.98
CA SER A 6 -7.59 -10.02 22.31
C SER A 6 -6.90 -11.23 21.68
N ASN A 7 -6.48 -12.16 22.52
CA ASN A 7 -5.59 -13.31 22.27
C ASN A 7 -6.09 -14.40 21.31
N ASN A 8 -6.83 -14.08 20.26
CA ASN A 8 -7.26 -15.07 19.28
C ASN A 8 -6.47 -14.90 17.97
N ALA A 9 -5.27 -15.48 17.92
CA ALA A 9 -4.32 -15.37 16.79
C ALA A 9 -4.96 -15.70 15.43
N LYS A 10 -5.95 -16.58 15.38
CA LYS A 10 -6.65 -16.93 14.13
C LYS A 10 -7.56 -15.80 13.63
N ASN A 11 -8.30 -15.15 14.54
CA ASN A 11 -9.12 -13.98 14.20
C ASN A 11 -8.26 -12.77 13.86
N PHE A 12 -7.11 -12.62 14.53
CA PHE A 12 -6.17 -11.53 14.25
C PHE A 12 -5.59 -11.61 12.83
N ASN A 13 -5.24 -12.82 12.36
CA ASN A 13 -4.70 -13.00 11.00
C ASN A 13 -5.75 -12.75 9.91
N LEU A 14 -7.00 -13.16 10.13
CA LEU A 14 -8.12 -12.85 9.22
C LEU A 14 -8.38 -11.34 9.16
N MET A 15 -8.46 -10.70 10.32
CA MET A 15 -8.63 -9.24 10.42
C MET A 15 -7.49 -8.46 9.77
N ARG A 16 -6.24 -8.93 9.88
CA ARG A 16 -5.08 -8.31 9.22
C ARG A 16 -5.21 -8.34 7.70
N GLY A 17 -5.71 -9.45 7.14
CA GLY A 17 -5.92 -9.60 5.71
C GLY A 17 -7.02 -8.69 5.16
N ASP A 18 -8.10 -8.50 5.93
CA ASP A 18 -9.27 -7.75 5.46
C ASP A 18 -9.17 -6.24 5.76
N LEU A 19 -8.50 -5.86 6.87
CA LEU A 19 -8.50 -4.48 7.34
C LEU A 19 -7.27 -3.70 6.97
N PHE A 20 -6.14 -4.37 6.73
CA PHE A 20 -4.85 -3.71 6.55
C PHE A 20 -4.20 -4.05 5.21
N GLY A 21 -3.75 -3.02 4.50
CA GLY A 21 -2.76 -3.13 3.43
C GLY A 21 -1.36 -2.77 3.94
N TYR A 22 -0.33 -3.25 3.27
CA TYR A 22 1.06 -3.00 3.64
C TYR A 22 1.89 -2.61 2.41
N ALA A 23 2.59 -1.48 2.49
CA ALA A 23 3.58 -1.08 1.51
C ALA A 23 4.91 -0.79 2.21
N TYR A 24 5.99 -1.39 1.72
CA TYR A 24 7.32 -1.31 2.30
C TYR A 24 8.29 -0.60 1.38
N GLN A 25 9.39 -0.12 1.93
CA GLN A 25 10.49 0.51 1.20
C GLN A 25 11.08 -0.39 0.11
N PHE A 26 11.22 -1.69 0.36
CA PHE A 26 11.78 -2.68 -0.58
C PHE A 26 10.73 -3.38 -1.45
N HIS A 27 9.51 -2.87 -1.54
CA HIS A 27 8.39 -3.31 -2.38
C HIS A 27 7.92 -4.76 -2.11
N TYR A 28 8.82 -5.73 -1.89
CA TYR A 28 8.55 -7.16 -1.70
C TYR A 28 7.58 -7.72 -2.74
N LEU A 29 7.80 -7.36 -4.01
CA LEU A 29 7.10 -7.95 -5.13
C LEU A 29 7.67 -9.33 -5.40
N LEU A 30 6.83 -10.25 -5.88
CA LEU A 30 7.25 -11.57 -6.31
C LEU A 30 7.70 -11.48 -7.77
N ASP A 31 8.99 -11.75 -8.01
CA ASP A 31 9.63 -11.57 -9.33
C ASP A 31 9.09 -12.54 -10.40
N ASP A 32 8.57 -13.69 -9.98
CA ASP A 32 7.95 -14.71 -10.84
C ASP A 32 6.49 -14.40 -11.19
N LEU A 33 5.92 -13.32 -10.67
CA LEU A 33 4.56 -12.89 -10.94
C LEU A 33 4.56 -11.55 -11.68
N THR A 34 3.63 -11.38 -12.62
CA THR A 34 3.38 -10.11 -13.29
C THR A 34 2.85 -9.06 -12.29
N VAL A 35 2.77 -7.79 -12.71
CA VAL A 35 2.14 -6.71 -11.94
C VAL A 35 0.71 -7.09 -11.54
N PHE A 36 -0.09 -7.56 -12.49
CA PHE A 36 -1.46 -7.99 -12.24
C PHE A 36 -1.50 -9.14 -11.21
N GLU A 37 -0.67 -10.15 -11.38
CA GLU A 37 -0.63 -11.32 -10.50
C GLU A 37 -0.16 -10.98 -9.08
N ASN A 38 0.80 -10.04 -8.92
CA ASN A 38 1.20 -9.51 -7.63
C ASN A 38 0.02 -8.85 -6.88
N CYS A 39 -0.82 -8.08 -7.58
CA CYS A 39 -2.03 -7.50 -7.02
C CYS A 39 -3.09 -8.57 -6.72
N ASN A 40 -3.28 -9.54 -7.62
CA ASN A 40 -4.28 -10.60 -7.47
C ASN A 40 -3.97 -11.59 -6.33
N LEU A 41 -2.72 -11.63 -5.89
CA LEU A 41 -2.29 -12.51 -4.80
C LEU A 41 -3.07 -12.26 -3.50
N VAL A 42 -3.43 -11.01 -3.22
CA VAL A 42 -4.18 -10.63 -2.01
C VAL A 42 -5.54 -11.33 -1.99
N PHE A 43 -6.27 -11.34 -3.09
CA PHE A 43 -7.55 -12.03 -3.22
C PHE A 43 -7.42 -13.55 -3.12
N LYS A 44 -6.35 -14.12 -3.68
CA LYS A 44 -6.07 -15.56 -3.56
C LYS A 44 -5.82 -15.97 -2.11
N ILE A 45 -5.10 -15.15 -1.35
CA ILE A 45 -4.83 -15.39 0.08
C ILE A 45 -6.11 -15.26 0.90
N ALA A 46 -6.94 -14.26 0.63
CA ALA A 46 -8.24 -14.07 1.27
C ALA A 46 -9.27 -15.15 0.88
N LYS A 47 -8.95 -16.02 -0.10
CA LYS A 47 -9.86 -17.03 -0.68
C LYS A 47 -11.13 -16.41 -1.29
N ASP A 48 -11.03 -15.17 -1.73
CA ASP A 48 -12.10 -14.52 -2.47
C ASP A 48 -12.21 -15.15 -3.86
N LYS A 49 -13.43 -15.59 -4.18
CA LYS A 49 -13.74 -16.33 -5.41
C LYS A 49 -14.33 -15.46 -6.52
N ASN A 50 -14.53 -14.17 -6.27
CA ASN A 50 -15.16 -13.29 -7.25
C ASN A 50 -14.14 -12.76 -8.28
N VAL A 51 -13.63 -13.67 -9.12
CA VAL A 51 -12.51 -13.43 -10.04
C VAL A 51 -12.77 -12.25 -10.98
N ASN A 52 -14.00 -12.06 -11.46
CA ASN A 52 -14.31 -10.99 -12.40
C ASN A 52 -14.28 -9.61 -11.74
N GLU A 53 -14.86 -9.45 -10.56
CA GLU A 53 -14.84 -8.20 -9.80
C GLU A 53 -13.42 -7.87 -9.36
N ASN A 54 -12.68 -8.85 -8.87
CA ASN A 54 -11.29 -8.69 -8.45
C ASN A 54 -10.41 -8.20 -9.61
N SER A 55 -10.60 -8.76 -10.82
CA SER A 55 -9.85 -8.33 -12.02
C SER A 55 -10.16 -6.89 -12.41
N GLN A 56 -11.42 -6.49 -12.39
CA GLN A 56 -11.83 -5.11 -12.67
C GLN A 56 -11.29 -4.14 -11.63
N GLN A 57 -11.29 -4.52 -10.36
CA GLN A 57 -10.73 -3.74 -9.27
C GLN A 57 -9.22 -3.53 -9.44
N ILE A 58 -8.47 -4.59 -9.78
CA ILE A 58 -7.03 -4.49 -10.03
C ILE A 58 -6.78 -3.48 -11.16
N ILE A 59 -7.46 -3.63 -12.30
CA ILE A 59 -7.26 -2.75 -13.46
C ILE A 59 -7.54 -1.29 -13.10
N ARG A 60 -8.63 -1.03 -12.35
CA ARG A 60 -8.99 0.32 -11.89
C ARG A 60 -7.91 0.95 -11.02
N ILE A 61 -7.39 0.22 -10.03
CA ILE A 61 -6.31 0.72 -9.15
C ILE A 61 -5.01 0.94 -9.93
N LEU A 62 -4.65 0.04 -10.86
CA LEU A 62 -3.48 0.21 -11.72
C LEU A 62 -3.60 1.45 -12.62
N ASP A 63 -4.81 1.75 -13.11
CA ASP A 63 -5.09 2.95 -13.91
C ASP A 63 -4.98 4.22 -13.07
N GLU A 64 -5.57 4.26 -11.87
CA GLU A 64 -5.44 5.39 -10.94
C GLU A 64 -3.98 5.69 -10.57
N LEU A 65 -3.12 4.67 -10.52
CA LEU A 65 -1.68 4.81 -10.28
C LEU A 65 -0.86 5.06 -11.56
N GLY A 66 -1.51 5.12 -12.74
CA GLY A 66 -0.86 5.37 -14.02
C GLY A 66 0.06 4.25 -14.48
N ILE A 67 -0.23 3.01 -14.09
CA ILE A 67 0.57 1.82 -14.43
C ILE A 67 -0.24 0.68 -15.07
N ALA A 68 -1.46 0.92 -15.53
CA ALA A 68 -2.30 -0.09 -16.17
C ALA A 68 -1.63 -0.75 -17.39
N ALA A 69 -0.86 0.01 -18.18
CA ALA A 69 -0.10 -0.50 -19.32
C ALA A 69 1.02 -1.48 -18.94
N LEU A 70 1.36 -1.58 -17.64
CA LEU A 70 2.42 -2.43 -17.13
C LEU A 70 1.90 -3.75 -16.54
N GLN A 71 0.60 -4.03 -16.60
CA GLN A 71 -0.05 -5.15 -15.92
C GLN A 71 0.57 -6.53 -16.23
N ASP A 72 1.07 -6.73 -17.45
CA ASP A 72 1.66 -7.99 -17.92
C ASP A 72 3.18 -8.03 -17.74
N LYS A 73 3.81 -6.95 -17.22
CA LYS A 73 5.25 -6.91 -16.96
C LYS A 73 5.60 -7.54 -15.63
N TYR A 74 6.82 -8.04 -15.55
CA TYR A 74 7.41 -8.58 -14.31
C TYR A 74 8.16 -7.47 -13.54
N PRO A 75 8.32 -7.59 -12.21
CA PRO A 75 8.97 -6.57 -11.37
C PRO A 75 10.38 -6.16 -11.83
N TYR A 76 11.18 -7.09 -12.34
CA TYR A 76 12.53 -6.80 -12.85
C TYR A 76 12.56 -5.93 -14.11
N MET A 77 11.40 -5.78 -14.81
CA MET A 77 11.26 -4.93 -16.00
C MET A 77 10.84 -3.50 -15.66
N LEU A 78 10.63 -3.18 -14.37
CA LEU A 78 10.08 -1.92 -13.89
C LEU A 78 11.17 -1.02 -13.29
N SER A 79 10.98 0.29 -13.41
CA SER A 79 11.74 1.28 -12.63
C SER A 79 11.40 1.21 -11.13
N GLY A 80 12.21 1.85 -10.29
CA GLY A 80 11.97 1.91 -8.84
C GLY A 80 10.60 2.52 -8.49
N GLY A 81 10.25 3.64 -9.12
CA GLY A 81 8.96 4.30 -8.91
C GLY A 81 7.77 3.47 -9.41
N GLU A 82 7.92 2.74 -10.53
CA GLU A 82 6.89 1.81 -11.02
C GLU A 82 6.69 0.64 -10.05
N ARG A 83 7.79 0.03 -9.55
CA ARG A 83 7.71 -1.03 -8.52
C ARG A 83 7.00 -0.54 -7.26
N GLN A 84 7.28 0.71 -6.83
CA GLN A 84 6.61 1.28 -5.67
C GLN A 84 5.12 1.47 -5.92
N ARG A 85 4.71 1.93 -7.10
CA ARG A 85 3.29 2.03 -7.45
C ARG A 85 2.60 0.67 -7.47
N VAL A 86 3.27 -0.38 -7.93
CA VAL A 86 2.74 -1.75 -7.85
C VAL A 86 2.59 -2.22 -6.41
N ALA A 87 3.56 -1.93 -5.53
CA ALA A 87 3.47 -2.27 -4.11
C ALA A 87 2.29 -1.56 -3.41
N ILE A 88 2.05 -0.29 -3.76
CA ILE A 88 0.90 0.48 -3.29
C ILE A 88 -0.40 -0.11 -3.86
N ALA A 89 -0.46 -0.42 -5.17
CA ALA A 89 -1.62 -1.07 -5.77
C ALA A 89 -1.99 -2.35 -5.02
N ARG A 90 -1.02 -3.22 -4.77
CA ARG A 90 -1.21 -4.46 -4.02
C ARG A 90 -1.74 -4.21 -2.60
N ALA A 91 -1.28 -3.13 -1.95
CA ALA A 91 -1.70 -2.78 -0.60
C ALA A 91 -3.15 -2.29 -0.51
N VAL A 92 -3.72 -1.72 -1.60
CA VAL A 92 -5.04 -1.07 -1.58
C VAL A 92 -6.12 -1.82 -2.35
N VAL A 93 -5.73 -2.75 -3.23
CA VAL A 93 -6.64 -3.40 -4.20
C VAL A 93 -7.82 -4.15 -3.56
N HIS A 94 -7.68 -4.64 -2.33
CA HIS A 94 -8.74 -5.31 -1.57
C HIS A 94 -9.56 -4.35 -0.69
N GLU A 95 -9.44 -3.05 -0.94
CA GLU A 95 -10.16 -1.98 -0.23
C GLU A 95 -10.02 -2.07 1.31
N PRO A 96 -8.78 -2.09 1.83
CA PRO A 96 -8.57 -2.16 3.27
C PRO A 96 -9.08 -0.89 3.95
N LYS A 97 -9.33 -0.95 5.26
CA LYS A 97 -9.64 0.27 6.03
C LYS A 97 -8.41 1.10 6.31
N PHE A 98 -7.25 0.47 6.41
CA PHE A 98 -5.98 1.14 6.70
C PHE A 98 -4.85 0.59 5.84
N VAL A 99 -3.95 1.46 5.43
CA VAL A 99 -2.67 1.07 4.80
C VAL A 99 -1.52 1.54 5.68
N LEU A 100 -0.64 0.61 6.01
CA LEU A 100 0.59 0.87 6.76
C LEU A 100 1.76 0.94 5.76
N MET A 101 2.49 2.04 5.81
CA MET A 101 3.62 2.30 4.92
C MET A 101 4.89 2.55 5.72
N ASP A 102 5.95 1.85 5.34
CA ASP A 102 7.27 2.00 5.95
C ASP A 102 8.23 2.54 4.89
N GLU A 103 8.65 3.81 5.07
CA GLU A 103 9.53 4.56 4.15
C GLU A 103 9.17 4.39 2.66
N PRO A 104 7.91 4.64 2.25
CA PRO A 104 7.42 4.28 0.92
C PRO A 104 8.12 5.03 -0.23
N THR A 105 8.90 6.06 0.07
CA THR A 105 9.64 6.86 -0.91
C THR A 105 11.15 6.89 -0.66
N GLY A 106 11.64 6.16 0.34
CA GLY A 106 13.03 6.22 0.79
C GLY A 106 14.09 5.80 -0.24
N ASN A 107 13.70 5.04 -1.27
CA ASN A 107 14.59 4.56 -2.34
C ASN A 107 14.39 5.30 -3.67
N LEU A 108 13.64 6.39 -3.68
CA LEU A 108 13.31 7.16 -4.88
C LEU A 108 14.05 8.50 -4.90
N ASP A 109 14.32 9.01 -6.09
CA ASP A 109 14.70 10.42 -6.25
C ASP A 109 13.55 11.34 -5.85
N GLN A 110 13.86 12.61 -5.63
CA GLN A 110 12.91 13.57 -5.09
C GLN A 110 11.66 13.76 -5.96
N GLU A 111 11.81 13.76 -7.29
CA GLU A 111 10.69 13.95 -8.22
C GLU A 111 9.74 12.75 -8.17
N ASN A 112 10.26 11.53 -8.27
CA ASN A 112 9.47 10.32 -8.15
C ASN A 112 8.85 10.16 -6.75
N ALA A 113 9.57 10.55 -5.70
CA ALA A 113 9.06 10.54 -4.34
C ALA A 113 7.81 11.43 -4.20
N GLU A 114 7.86 12.66 -4.72
CA GLU A 114 6.74 13.58 -4.67
C GLU A 114 5.51 13.06 -5.44
N VAL A 115 5.73 12.48 -6.61
CA VAL A 115 4.66 11.84 -7.39
C VAL A 115 3.99 10.72 -6.59
N ILE A 116 4.77 9.83 -5.96
CA ILE A 116 4.25 8.72 -5.14
C ILE A 116 3.48 9.24 -3.92
N GLN A 117 4.00 10.24 -3.21
CA GLN A 117 3.32 10.84 -2.07
C GLN A 117 1.94 11.37 -2.46
N ASN A 118 1.88 12.16 -3.53
CA ASN A 118 0.63 12.77 -4.00
C ASN A 118 -0.38 11.72 -4.49
N LEU A 119 0.08 10.70 -5.22
CA LEU A 119 -0.75 9.57 -5.66
C LEU A 119 -1.33 8.80 -4.48
N THR A 120 -0.52 8.54 -3.45
CA THR A 120 -0.94 7.80 -2.25
C THR A 120 -2.02 8.55 -1.47
N ILE A 121 -1.83 9.87 -1.26
CA ILE A 121 -2.81 10.70 -0.56
C ILE A 121 -4.13 10.75 -1.35
N LYS A 122 -4.05 11.00 -2.67
CA LYS A 122 -5.22 11.04 -3.53
C LYS A 122 -5.99 9.71 -3.51
N LEU A 123 -5.28 8.60 -3.59
CA LEU A 123 -5.86 7.26 -3.57
C LEU A 123 -6.54 6.97 -2.23
N ALA A 124 -5.91 7.33 -1.12
CA ALA A 124 -6.50 7.19 0.21
C ALA A 124 -7.81 7.99 0.36
N GLN A 125 -7.83 9.21 -0.16
CA GLN A 125 -9.03 10.06 -0.16
C GLN A 125 -10.15 9.48 -1.04
N ASN A 126 -9.82 9.05 -2.26
CA ASN A 126 -10.79 8.50 -3.21
C ASN A 126 -11.47 7.23 -2.68
N HIS A 127 -10.74 6.39 -1.97
CA HIS A 127 -11.21 5.10 -1.45
C HIS A 127 -11.56 5.12 0.04
N ASN A 128 -11.50 6.28 0.70
CA ASN A 128 -11.77 6.44 2.14
C ASN A 128 -10.91 5.50 3.01
N ILE A 129 -9.63 5.40 2.68
CA ILE A 129 -8.63 4.56 3.36
C ILE A 129 -7.81 5.42 4.32
N GLY A 130 -7.70 5.01 5.58
CA GLY A 130 -6.74 5.61 6.52
C GLY A 130 -5.31 5.20 6.17
N ILE A 131 -4.37 6.16 6.09
CA ILE A 131 -2.96 5.83 5.87
C ILE A 131 -2.14 6.16 7.12
N LEU A 132 -1.25 5.25 7.49
CA LEU A 132 -0.22 5.47 8.51
C LEU A 132 1.15 5.30 7.85
N VAL A 133 1.93 6.36 7.84
CA VAL A 133 3.25 6.39 7.21
C VAL A 133 4.32 6.55 8.28
N ALA A 134 5.27 5.63 8.33
CA ALA A 134 6.54 5.82 9.03
C ALA A 134 7.54 6.40 8.03
N THR A 135 8.05 7.61 8.28
CA THR A 135 9.01 8.27 7.40
C THR A 135 9.90 9.26 8.13
N HIS A 136 11.09 9.49 7.62
CA HIS A 136 11.96 10.59 8.01
C HIS A 136 11.83 11.82 7.10
N ASP A 137 11.02 11.75 6.03
CA ASP A 137 10.74 12.86 5.13
C ASP A 137 9.71 13.82 5.77
N LEU A 138 10.20 14.96 6.29
CA LEU A 138 9.37 15.98 6.92
C LEU A 138 8.41 16.66 5.93
N ASN A 139 8.75 16.73 4.65
CA ASN A 139 7.87 17.29 3.63
C ASN A 139 6.67 16.36 3.39
N TYR A 140 6.91 15.05 3.37
CA TYR A 140 5.82 14.08 3.27
C TYR A 140 4.95 14.10 4.52
N ALA A 141 5.56 14.07 5.71
CA ALA A 141 4.83 14.16 6.97
C ALA A 141 3.91 15.40 7.02
N GLY A 142 4.41 16.55 6.55
CA GLY A 142 3.65 17.80 6.52
C GLY A 142 2.46 17.82 5.53
N LYS A 143 2.34 16.84 4.64
CA LYS A 143 1.17 16.68 3.74
C LYS A 143 0.03 15.87 4.36
N LEU A 144 0.26 15.24 5.52
CA LEU A 144 -0.70 14.36 6.20
C LEU A 144 -1.46 15.10 7.30
N ASP A 145 -2.66 14.63 7.63
CA ASP A 145 -3.58 15.30 8.56
C ASP A 145 -3.05 15.38 10.00
N THR A 146 -2.26 14.38 10.42
CA THR A 146 -1.73 14.30 11.79
C THR A 146 -0.30 13.76 11.75
N VAL A 147 0.59 14.39 12.51
CA VAL A 147 1.99 13.99 12.60
C VAL A 147 2.32 13.66 14.05
N PHE A 148 2.97 12.49 14.22
CA PHE A 148 3.56 12.09 15.49
C PHE A 148 5.07 11.98 15.32
N ARG A 149 5.81 12.42 16.32
CA ARG A 149 7.26 12.24 16.38
C ARG A 149 7.63 11.19 17.42
N ILE A 150 8.55 10.30 17.06
CA ILE A 150 9.12 9.35 18.00
C ILE A 150 10.37 9.99 18.61
N GLU A 151 10.36 10.24 19.93
CA GLU A 151 11.49 10.77 20.68
C GLU A 151 11.73 9.92 21.92
N ASN A 152 12.93 9.36 22.04
CA ASN A 152 13.34 8.49 23.16
C ASN A 152 12.40 7.28 23.38
N GLY A 153 11.77 6.77 22.32
CA GLY A 153 10.83 5.66 22.39
C GLY A 153 9.37 6.04 22.65
N ASP A 154 9.07 7.32 22.88
CA ASP A 154 7.73 7.83 23.10
C ASP A 154 7.17 8.52 21.85
N LEU A 155 5.85 8.37 21.62
CA LEU A 155 5.11 9.10 20.60
C LEU A 155 4.66 10.46 21.14
N LYS A 156 5.05 11.53 20.45
CA LYS A 156 4.59 12.89 20.74
C LYS A 156 3.80 13.42 19.55
N SER A 157 2.64 14.02 19.83
CA SER A 157 1.90 14.79 18.82
C SER A 157 2.62 16.12 18.57
N THR A 158 2.80 16.46 17.30
CA THR A 158 3.35 17.77 16.87
C THR A 158 2.22 18.73 16.51
#